data_bde4639770514208e49a64151ef30927
#
_entry.id   bde4639770514208e49a64151ef30927
#
_cell.length_a   1.000
_cell.length_b   1.000
_cell.length_c   1.000
_cell.angle_alpha   90.00
_cell.angle_beta   90.00
_cell.angle_gamma   90.00
#
_symmetry.space_group_name_H-M   'P 1'
#
loop_
_entity.id
_entity.type
_entity.pdbx_description
1 polymer ?
#
loop_
_entity_poly.entity_id
_entity_poly.type
_entity_poly.pdbx_seq_one_letter_code
_entity_poly.pdbx_strand_id
1 'polypeptide(L)'
;MRRLAFLFLALALVVSAMPALHSEGTIIVDNQTGRILEGVNANQKLPIASLTKLALAMVVLDWSEFNGGHLNEVASVPETAISTTGGINPLGLQAGDVLSLRDLLYACLLASDNVAAVTLANHLGRVLPNPTGLDPVGSTVSQMNALARQLGMRHTLFLNPHGLDSPEGTVEPHSSPADLARLVRYGYSKSGLSFYVSQTSRLIHVQRGASNLSVELHNTNTLLGTDKIDGVKTGRTSRAGDCIILTSEHAPEVVHQGDTVFTTPRRIIVVLLGGTNREAEGLDLIRRGWGLYEDWAAKGRPAKASNSL
;
A
#
# COMPACT_ATOMS: atom_id res chain seq x y z
N MET A 1 -2.14 56.12 53.81
CA MET A 1 -2.14 54.65 53.70
C MET A 1 -2.61 54.28 52.29
N ARG A 2 -1.70 53.98 51.39
CA ARG A 2 -2.01 53.58 49.97
C ARG A 2 -2.01 52.07 49.90
N ARG A 3 -3.15 51.48 49.55
CA ARG A 3 -3.28 50.03 49.28
C ARG A 3 -2.85 49.74 47.84
N LEU A 4 -1.72 49.02 47.64
CA LEU A 4 -1.33 48.44 46.35
C LEU A 4 -2.23 47.18 46.13
N ALA A 5 -2.97 47.18 45.04
CA ALA A 5 -3.65 45.97 44.53
C ALA A 5 -2.71 45.25 43.57
N PHE A 6 -2.30 44.04 43.93
CA PHE A 6 -1.60 43.12 43.01
C PHE A 6 -2.61 42.43 42.12
N LEU A 7 -2.53 42.68 40.81
CA LEU A 7 -3.28 41.99 39.79
C LEU A 7 -2.50 40.71 39.41
N PHE A 8 -2.99 39.54 39.79
CA PHE A 8 -2.47 38.28 39.30
C PHE A 8 -3.09 38.01 37.94
N LEU A 9 -2.26 38.10 36.89
CA LEU A 9 -2.62 37.70 35.53
C LEU A 9 -2.42 36.16 35.43
N ALA A 10 -3.52 35.40 35.48
CA ALA A 10 -3.47 33.96 35.26
C ALA A 10 -3.31 33.68 33.75
N LEU A 11 -2.10 33.26 33.35
CA LEU A 11 -1.82 32.80 31.98
C LEU A 11 -2.40 31.40 31.82
N ALA A 12 -3.57 31.29 31.21
CA ALA A 12 -4.17 30.02 30.87
C ALA A 12 -3.36 29.40 29.71
N LEU A 13 -2.56 28.36 30.00
CA LEU A 13 -1.98 27.49 28.97
C LEU A 13 -3.13 26.74 28.28
N VAL A 14 -3.46 27.14 27.06
CA VAL A 14 -4.29 26.32 26.17
C VAL A 14 -3.42 25.19 25.67
N VAL A 15 -3.46 24.07 26.36
CA VAL A 15 -2.94 22.79 25.83
C VAL A 15 -3.93 22.37 24.74
N SER A 16 -3.58 22.65 23.48
CA SER A 16 -4.28 22.08 22.34
C SER A 16 -4.13 20.57 22.44
N ALA A 17 -5.19 19.87 22.85
CA ALA A 17 -5.25 18.43 22.79
C ALA A 17 -5.07 18.04 21.31
N MET A 18 -3.94 17.43 20.96
CA MET A 18 -3.79 16.80 19.67
C MET A 18 -4.92 15.79 19.50
N PRO A 19 -5.62 15.78 18.36
CA PRO A 19 -6.65 14.76 18.14
C PRO A 19 -6.00 13.39 18.34
N ALA A 20 -6.59 12.58 19.20
CA ALA A 20 -6.13 11.21 19.40
C ALA A 20 -6.14 10.50 18.03
N LEU A 21 -5.05 9.83 17.68
CA LEU A 21 -5.00 8.93 16.52
C LEU A 21 -6.14 7.92 16.66
N HIS A 22 -7.08 7.94 15.72
CA HIS A 22 -8.26 7.09 15.73
C HIS A 22 -8.09 5.81 14.89
N SER A 23 -6.88 5.53 14.40
CA SER A 23 -6.59 4.32 13.63
C SER A 23 -6.67 3.06 14.50
N GLU A 24 -7.28 1.99 13.96
CA GLU A 24 -7.41 0.71 14.66
C GLU A 24 -6.08 -0.05 14.74
N GLY A 25 -5.23 0.09 13.72
CA GLY A 25 -3.92 -0.56 13.69
C GLY A 25 -2.88 0.21 12.89
N THR A 26 -1.66 0.34 13.45
CA THR A 26 -0.54 1.02 12.78
C THR A 26 0.78 0.28 12.97
N ILE A 27 1.72 0.51 12.05
CA ILE A 27 3.11 0.10 12.22
C ILE A 27 4.04 1.06 11.47
N ILE A 28 5.21 1.30 12.06
CA ILE A 28 6.33 2.01 11.45
C ILE A 28 7.53 1.08 11.44
N VAL A 29 8.14 0.90 10.27
CA VAL A 29 9.20 -0.10 10.06
C VAL A 29 10.35 0.52 9.28
N ASP A 30 11.58 0.22 9.68
CA ASP A 30 12.74 0.41 8.81
C ASP A 30 12.72 -0.62 7.67
N ASN A 31 12.69 -0.15 6.43
CA ASN A 31 12.59 -1.03 5.25
C ASN A 31 13.82 -1.94 5.11
N GLN A 32 15.02 -1.46 5.44
CA GLN A 32 16.26 -2.20 5.22
C GLN A 32 16.33 -3.44 6.11
N THR A 33 16.12 -3.28 7.41
CA THR A 33 16.30 -4.37 8.38
C THR A 33 14.99 -5.07 8.78
N GLY A 34 13.84 -4.46 8.54
CA GLY A 34 12.54 -4.91 9.06
C GLY A 34 12.34 -4.55 10.54
N ARG A 35 13.19 -3.69 11.10
CA ARG A 35 13.04 -3.20 12.46
C ARG A 35 11.72 -2.49 12.65
N ILE A 36 10.90 -2.94 13.59
CA ILE A 36 9.70 -2.24 14.02
C ILE A 36 10.14 -1.09 14.93
N LEU A 37 9.90 0.13 14.47
CA LEU A 37 10.18 1.36 15.25
C LEU A 37 9.04 1.65 16.21
N GLU A 38 7.79 1.48 15.76
CA GLU A 38 6.57 1.59 16.56
C GLU A 38 5.47 0.70 15.97
N GLY A 39 4.54 0.24 16.80
CA GLY A 39 3.36 -0.50 16.36
C GLY A 39 2.23 -0.46 17.40
N VAL A 40 1.01 -0.20 16.92
CA VAL A 40 -0.23 -0.30 17.67
C VAL A 40 -1.10 -1.34 16.99
N ASN A 41 -1.53 -2.36 17.72
CA ASN A 41 -2.31 -3.47 17.17
C ASN A 41 -1.71 -4.08 15.89
N ALA A 42 -0.36 -4.11 15.80
CA ALA A 42 0.39 -4.42 14.58
C ALA A 42 0.06 -5.79 13.98
N ASN A 43 -0.44 -6.73 14.77
CA ASN A 43 -0.84 -8.08 14.34
C ASN A 43 -2.37 -8.30 14.36
N GLN A 44 -3.17 -7.27 14.61
CA GLN A 44 -4.62 -7.36 14.56
C GLN A 44 -5.10 -7.57 13.12
N LYS A 45 -6.02 -8.51 12.92
CA LYS A 45 -6.69 -8.72 11.64
C LYS A 45 -7.71 -7.63 11.43
N LEU A 46 -7.54 -6.83 10.39
CA LEU A 46 -8.39 -5.70 10.04
C LEU A 46 -8.74 -5.76 8.56
N PRO A 47 -9.93 -5.26 8.15
CA PRO A 47 -10.23 -5.03 6.75
C PRO A 47 -9.23 -4.04 6.15
N ILE A 48 -8.82 -4.25 4.90
CA ILE A 48 -7.72 -3.51 4.28
C ILE A 48 -8.11 -2.77 3.00
N ALA A 49 -9.35 -2.91 2.58
CA ALA A 49 -9.82 -2.28 1.35
C ALA A 49 -8.86 -2.50 0.16
N SER A 50 -8.68 -1.49 -0.66
CA SER A 50 -7.85 -1.53 -1.88
C SER A 50 -6.34 -1.72 -1.64
N LEU A 51 -5.85 -1.82 -0.39
CA LEU A 51 -4.48 -2.25 -0.13
C LEU A 51 -4.26 -3.70 -0.61
N THR A 52 -5.32 -4.48 -0.75
CA THR A 52 -5.37 -5.80 -1.42
C THR A 52 -4.69 -5.81 -2.78
N LYS A 53 -4.82 -4.72 -3.56
CA LYS A 53 -4.26 -4.60 -4.91
C LYS A 53 -2.73 -4.65 -4.94
N LEU A 54 -2.06 -4.41 -3.80
CA LEU A 54 -0.62 -4.59 -3.71
C LEU A 54 -0.22 -6.06 -3.86
N ALA A 55 -0.96 -6.98 -3.25
CA ALA A 55 -0.69 -8.42 -3.41
C ALA A 55 -0.93 -8.88 -4.85
N LEU A 56 -2.01 -8.40 -5.48
CA LEU A 56 -2.23 -8.64 -6.90
C LEU A 56 -1.07 -8.12 -7.75
N ALA A 57 -0.66 -6.86 -7.54
CA ALA A 57 0.44 -6.26 -8.29
C ALA A 57 1.74 -7.06 -8.13
N MET A 58 2.04 -7.56 -6.92
CA MET A 58 3.23 -8.38 -6.70
C MET A 58 3.14 -9.71 -7.47
N VAL A 59 1.98 -10.38 -7.50
CA VAL A 59 1.80 -11.60 -8.30
C VAL A 59 2.00 -11.32 -9.79
N VAL A 60 1.50 -10.17 -10.30
CA VAL A 60 1.70 -9.77 -11.71
C VAL A 60 3.18 -9.50 -12.01
N LEU A 61 3.87 -8.76 -11.12
CA LEU A 61 5.28 -8.39 -11.30
C LEU A 61 6.20 -9.61 -11.20
N ASP A 62 5.96 -10.49 -10.23
CA ASP A 62 6.72 -11.74 -10.08
C ASP A 62 6.52 -12.66 -11.28
N TRP A 63 5.27 -12.79 -11.77
CA TRP A 63 4.99 -13.55 -12.97
C TRP A 63 5.71 -12.95 -14.20
N SER A 64 5.67 -11.64 -14.34
CA SER A 64 6.36 -10.95 -15.44
C SER A 64 7.87 -11.12 -15.37
N GLU A 65 8.49 -10.98 -14.19
CA GLU A 65 9.92 -11.19 -13.98
C GLU A 65 10.32 -12.61 -14.38
N PHE A 66 9.56 -13.62 -13.94
CA PHE A 66 9.81 -15.03 -14.23
C PHE A 66 9.66 -15.38 -15.74
N ASN A 67 8.75 -14.69 -16.44
CA ASN A 67 8.44 -14.95 -17.85
C ASN A 67 9.13 -13.98 -18.84
N GLY A 68 10.17 -13.24 -18.41
CA GLY A 68 10.97 -12.40 -19.30
C GLY A 68 10.38 -11.00 -19.59
N GLY A 69 9.50 -10.48 -18.73
CA GLY A 69 9.09 -9.07 -18.77
C GLY A 69 7.87 -8.74 -19.62
N HIS A 70 6.91 -9.63 -19.75
CA HIS A 70 5.76 -9.55 -20.69
C HIS A 70 4.65 -8.55 -20.28
N LEU A 71 4.95 -7.42 -19.61
CA LEU A 71 3.95 -6.42 -19.23
C LEU A 71 3.33 -5.65 -20.43
N ASN A 72 3.86 -5.84 -21.63
CA ASN A 72 3.26 -5.31 -22.87
C ASN A 72 2.17 -6.23 -23.45
N GLU A 73 2.01 -7.45 -22.92
CA GLU A 73 0.86 -8.27 -23.26
C GLU A 73 -0.44 -7.52 -22.97
N VAL A 74 -1.46 -7.80 -23.76
CA VAL A 74 -2.75 -7.13 -23.63
C VAL A 74 -3.78 -8.07 -23.03
N ALA A 75 -4.67 -7.51 -22.21
CA ALA A 75 -5.81 -8.19 -21.64
C ALA A 75 -7.10 -7.46 -22.04
N SER A 76 -8.13 -8.23 -22.33
CA SER A 76 -9.48 -7.70 -22.55
C SER A 76 -10.26 -7.69 -21.24
N VAL A 77 -10.96 -6.58 -20.97
CA VAL A 77 -11.87 -6.44 -19.82
C VAL A 77 -13.01 -7.43 -19.94
N PRO A 78 -13.13 -8.41 -19.05
CA PRO A 78 -14.22 -9.38 -19.10
C PRO A 78 -15.52 -8.78 -18.56
N GLU A 79 -16.67 -9.25 -19.01
CA GLU A 79 -18.00 -8.85 -18.52
C GLU A 79 -18.11 -9.00 -16.99
N THR A 80 -17.51 -10.04 -16.44
CA THR A 80 -17.48 -10.31 -15.00
C THR A 80 -16.75 -9.21 -14.21
N ALA A 81 -15.75 -8.51 -14.81
CA ALA A 81 -15.09 -7.40 -14.13
C ALA A 81 -16.04 -6.22 -13.89
N ILE A 82 -16.99 -6.01 -14.78
CA ILE A 82 -17.99 -4.94 -14.62
C ILE A 82 -19.03 -5.33 -13.54
N SER A 83 -19.53 -6.57 -13.59
CA SER A 83 -20.62 -7.00 -12.72
C SER A 83 -20.19 -7.26 -11.27
N THR A 84 -18.92 -7.62 -11.01
CA THR A 84 -18.44 -8.01 -9.68
C THR A 84 -17.81 -6.88 -8.87
N THR A 85 -17.63 -5.68 -9.46
CA THR A 85 -16.92 -4.56 -8.80
C THR A 85 -17.83 -3.54 -8.13
N GLY A 86 -19.13 -3.83 -8.01
CA GLY A 86 -20.11 -2.97 -7.32
C GLY A 86 -20.24 -1.56 -7.93
N GLY A 87 -19.94 -1.40 -9.21
CA GLY A 87 -20.01 -0.13 -9.93
C GLY A 87 -18.82 0.81 -9.69
N ILE A 88 -17.82 0.43 -8.92
CA ILE A 88 -16.61 1.24 -8.68
C ILE A 88 -15.64 1.05 -9.86
N ASN A 89 -15.76 1.94 -10.83
CA ASN A 89 -15.02 1.95 -12.10
C ASN A 89 -14.63 3.40 -12.46
N PRO A 90 -13.64 3.99 -11.76
CA PRO A 90 -13.28 5.40 -11.94
C PRO A 90 -12.80 5.73 -13.36
N LEU A 91 -12.33 4.74 -14.11
CA LEU A 91 -11.84 4.93 -15.47
C LEU A 91 -12.93 4.74 -16.54
N GLY A 92 -14.13 4.29 -16.17
CA GLY A 92 -15.19 3.99 -17.11
C GLY A 92 -14.83 2.90 -18.11
N LEU A 93 -14.05 1.90 -17.67
CA LEU A 93 -13.71 0.73 -18.48
C LEU A 93 -14.98 -0.06 -18.83
N GLN A 94 -15.05 -0.58 -20.04
CA GLN A 94 -16.17 -1.34 -20.55
C GLN A 94 -15.73 -2.77 -20.88
N ALA A 95 -16.67 -3.70 -20.86
CA ALA A 95 -16.41 -5.04 -21.34
C ALA A 95 -15.93 -5.01 -22.78
N GLY A 96 -14.88 -5.76 -23.07
CA GLY A 96 -14.22 -5.77 -24.39
C GLY A 96 -13.15 -4.69 -24.59
N ASP A 97 -12.99 -3.71 -23.69
CA ASP A 97 -11.83 -2.80 -23.69
C ASP A 97 -10.53 -3.60 -23.58
N VAL A 98 -9.50 -3.19 -24.31
CA VAL A 98 -8.20 -3.88 -24.31
C VAL A 98 -7.11 -2.91 -23.83
N LEU A 99 -6.33 -3.36 -22.84
CA LEU A 99 -5.22 -2.62 -22.25
C LEU A 99 -4.00 -3.51 -22.09
N SER A 100 -2.80 -2.93 -22.08
CA SER A 100 -1.60 -3.63 -21.67
C SER A 100 -1.66 -3.99 -20.18
N LEU A 101 -0.98 -5.08 -19.77
CA LEU A 101 -0.86 -5.42 -18.34
C LEU A 101 -0.18 -4.30 -17.55
N ARG A 102 0.73 -3.56 -18.20
CA ARG A 102 1.36 -2.37 -17.62
C ARG A 102 0.34 -1.27 -17.34
N ASP A 103 -0.53 -0.95 -18.29
CA ASP A 103 -1.54 0.10 -18.12
C ASP A 103 -2.60 -0.32 -17.10
N LEU A 104 -2.96 -1.61 -17.05
CA LEU A 104 -3.82 -2.16 -16.00
C LEU A 104 -3.18 -2.08 -14.61
N LEU A 105 -1.85 -2.30 -14.49
CA LEU A 105 -1.13 -2.10 -13.22
C LEU A 105 -1.18 -0.64 -12.78
N TYR A 106 -0.97 0.31 -13.69
CA TYR A 106 -1.13 1.73 -13.38
C TYR A 106 -2.55 2.07 -12.93
N ALA A 107 -3.57 1.60 -13.67
CA ALA A 107 -4.97 1.79 -13.31
C ALA A 107 -5.29 1.23 -11.91
N CYS A 108 -4.78 0.04 -11.62
CA CYS A 108 -4.96 -0.66 -10.35
C CYS A 108 -4.26 0.06 -9.19
N LEU A 109 -3.01 0.52 -9.38
CA LEU A 109 -2.19 1.07 -8.29
C LEU A 109 -2.41 2.57 -8.07
N LEU A 110 -2.52 3.39 -9.13
CA LEU A 110 -2.72 4.83 -9.01
C LEU A 110 -4.18 5.18 -8.75
N ALA A 111 -5.05 4.87 -9.73
CA ALA A 111 -6.47 5.20 -9.66
C ALA A 111 -7.29 4.25 -8.78
N SER A 112 -6.66 3.17 -8.32
CA SER A 112 -7.34 2.15 -7.50
C SER A 112 -8.53 1.46 -8.19
N ASP A 113 -8.48 1.35 -9.53
CA ASP A 113 -9.57 0.83 -10.34
C ASP A 113 -9.82 -0.67 -10.06
N ASN A 114 -11.08 -1.01 -9.75
CA ASN A 114 -11.47 -2.39 -9.42
C ASN A 114 -11.63 -3.25 -10.67
N VAL A 115 -12.11 -2.67 -11.77
CA VAL A 115 -12.27 -3.37 -13.04
C VAL A 115 -10.91 -3.77 -13.61
N ALA A 116 -9.93 -2.88 -13.53
CA ALA A 116 -8.54 -3.19 -13.88
C ALA A 116 -7.97 -4.32 -13.02
N ALA A 117 -8.25 -4.33 -11.71
CA ALA A 117 -7.79 -5.39 -10.81
C ALA A 117 -8.39 -6.77 -11.18
N VAL A 118 -9.70 -6.83 -11.48
CA VAL A 118 -10.35 -8.08 -11.92
C VAL A 118 -9.83 -8.51 -13.30
N THR A 119 -9.60 -7.55 -14.19
CA THR A 119 -9.05 -7.84 -15.54
C THR A 119 -7.66 -8.45 -15.45
N LEU A 120 -6.76 -7.87 -14.62
CA LEU A 120 -5.45 -8.45 -14.34
C LEU A 120 -5.56 -9.86 -13.78
N ALA A 121 -6.40 -10.03 -12.75
CA ALA A 121 -6.58 -11.34 -12.11
C ALA A 121 -7.16 -12.38 -13.08
N ASN A 122 -8.12 -12.00 -13.93
CA ASN A 122 -8.68 -12.90 -14.94
C ASN A 122 -7.64 -13.30 -16.01
N HIS A 123 -6.79 -12.35 -16.44
CA HIS A 123 -5.73 -12.66 -17.41
C HIS A 123 -4.69 -13.60 -16.80
N LEU A 124 -4.14 -13.27 -15.64
CA LEU A 124 -3.14 -14.08 -14.97
C LEU A 124 -3.63 -15.48 -14.62
N GLY A 125 -4.85 -15.60 -14.12
CA GLY A 125 -5.39 -16.89 -13.70
C GLY A 125 -5.58 -17.89 -14.83
N ARG A 126 -5.52 -17.44 -16.10
CA ARG A 126 -5.53 -18.32 -17.30
C ARG A 126 -4.15 -18.90 -17.60
N VAL A 127 -3.08 -18.25 -17.16
CA VAL A 127 -1.69 -18.63 -17.46
C VAL A 127 -0.94 -19.16 -16.24
N LEU A 128 -1.43 -18.87 -15.04
CA LEU A 128 -0.86 -19.39 -13.79
C LEU A 128 -1.28 -20.86 -13.55
N PRO A 129 -0.43 -21.64 -12.84
CA PRO A 129 -0.81 -23.00 -12.44
C PRO A 129 -2.11 -23.00 -11.62
N ASN A 130 -3.06 -23.82 -12.04
CA ASN A 130 -4.38 -23.94 -11.41
C ASN A 130 -4.73 -25.42 -11.09
N PRO A 131 -4.03 -26.04 -10.12
CA PRO A 131 -4.23 -27.46 -9.81
C PRO A 131 -5.59 -27.76 -9.19
N THR A 132 -6.29 -26.74 -8.68
CA THR A 132 -7.60 -26.87 -8.01
C THR A 132 -8.80 -26.64 -8.93
N GLY A 133 -8.56 -26.27 -10.19
CA GLY A 133 -9.63 -26.04 -11.17
C GLY A 133 -10.52 -24.84 -10.86
N LEU A 134 -10.01 -23.83 -10.15
CA LEU A 134 -10.73 -22.58 -9.87
C LEU A 134 -10.95 -21.79 -11.17
N ASP A 135 -11.94 -20.90 -11.18
CA ASP A 135 -12.04 -19.89 -12.23
C ASP A 135 -10.77 -19.00 -12.25
N PRO A 136 -10.49 -18.28 -13.36
CA PRO A 136 -9.24 -17.54 -13.48
C PRO A 136 -8.99 -16.52 -12.34
N VAL A 137 -10.03 -15.81 -11.91
CA VAL A 137 -9.89 -14.82 -10.82
C VAL A 137 -9.57 -15.53 -9.50
N GLY A 138 -10.27 -16.62 -9.20
CA GLY A 138 -10.03 -17.47 -8.02
C GLY A 138 -8.63 -18.10 -8.04
N SER A 139 -8.13 -18.50 -9.22
CA SER A 139 -6.75 -18.98 -9.38
C SER A 139 -5.73 -17.89 -8.97
N THR A 140 -5.89 -16.65 -9.45
CA THR A 140 -5.01 -15.54 -9.08
C THR A 140 -5.10 -15.19 -7.59
N VAL A 141 -6.31 -15.19 -7.01
CA VAL A 141 -6.49 -14.97 -5.56
C VAL A 141 -5.80 -16.08 -4.76
N SER A 142 -5.84 -17.32 -5.23
CA SER A 142 -5.07 -18.43 -4.62
C SER A 142 -3.57 -18.17 -4.64
N GLN A 143 -3.02 -17.59 -5.72
CA GLN A 143 -1.61 -17.20 -5.79
C GLN A 143 -1.29 -15.99 -4.85
N MET A 144 -2.19 -15.01 -4.72
CA MET A 144 -2.04 -13.93 -3.73
C MET A 144 -1.93 -14.50 -2.31
N ASN A 145 -2.77 -15.48 -1.96
CA ASN A 145 -2.69 -16.16 -0.66
C ASN A 145 -1.45 -17.07 -0.53
N ALA A 146 -0.95 -17.64 -1.62
CA ALA A 146 0.30 -18.40 -1.64
C ALA A 146 1.49 -17.46 -1.36
N LEU A 147 1.55 -16.30 -2.00
CA LEU A 147 2.54 -15.26 -1.74
C LEU A 147 2.48 -14.81 -0.27
N ALA A 148 1.27 -14.55 0.27
CA ALA A 148 1.11 -14.19 1.67
C ALA A 148 1.72 -15.25 2.62
N ARG A 149 1.49 -16.53 2.36
CA ARG A 149 2.10 -17.63 3.15
C ARG A 149 3.63 -17.63 3.03
N GLN A 150 4.17 -17.46 1.83
CA GLN A 150 5.62 -17.40 1.59
C GLN A 150 6.30 -16.25 2.34
N LEU A 151 5.62 -15.11 2.44
CA LEU A 151 6.10 -13.94 3.17
C LEU A 151 5.85 -14.00 4.68
N GLY A 152 5.25 -15.08 5.20
CA GLY A 152 4.91 -15.23 6.61
C GLY A 152 3.79 -14.31 7.09
N MET A 153 2.89 -13.89 6.21
CA MET A 153 1.73 -13.03 6.49
C MET A 153 0.60 -13.86 7.15
N ARG A 154 0.76 -14.18 8.42
CA ARG A 154 -0.10 -15.15 9.15
C ARG A 154 -1.50 -14.60 9.49
N HIS A 155 -1.69 -13.30 9.41
CA HIS A 155 -2.95 -12.61 9.71
C HIS A 155 -3.64 -12.10 8.44
N THR A 156 -3.33 -12.71 7.27
CA THR A 156 -3.81 -12.24 5.96
C THR A 156 -4.64 -13.29 5.25
N LEU A 157 -5.76 -12.85 4.69
CA LEU A 157 -6.61 -13.62 3.80
C LEU A 157 -7.16 -12.71 2.71
N PHE A 158 -6.83 -13.01 1.47
CA PHE A 158 -7.41 -12.37 0.29
C PHE A 158 -8.56 -13.24 -0.26
N LEU A 159 -9.71 -12.61 -0.55
CA LEU A 159 -10.89 -13.28 -1.10
C LEU A 159 -11.25 -12.78 -2.51
N ASN A 160 -10.73 -11.62 -2.87
CA ASN A 160 -10.91 -10.99 -4.18
C ASN A 160 -9.66 -10.17 -4.53
N PRO A 161 -9.46 -9.75 -5.80
CA PRO A 161 -8.27 -9.02 -6.21
C PRO A 161 -8.31 -7.51 -5.93
N HIS A 162 -9.45 -6.96 -5.51
CA HIS A 162 -9.68 -5.51 -5.42
C HIS A 162 -9.86 -4.99 -3.99
N GLY A 163 -10.27 -5.84 -3.03
CA GLY A 163 -10.42 -5.49 -1.63
C GLY A 163 -11.77 -4.88 -1.25
N LEU A 164 -12.83 -5.12 -2.03
CA LEU A 164 -14.18 -4.80 -1.59
C LEU A 164 -14.61 -5.73 -0.45
N ASP A 165 -15.44 -5.21 0.43
CA ASP A 165 -16.00 -5.93 1.56
C ASP A 165 -16.82 -7.13 1.08
N SER A 166 -16.81 -8.22 1.84
CA SER A 166 -17.64 -9.40 1.57
C SER A 166 -19.11 -9.13 1.97
N PRO A 167 -20.06 -9.94 1.47
CA PRO A 167 -21.42 -9.87 1.95
C PRO A 167 -21.50 -10.03 3.48
N GLU A 168 -22.47 -9.38 4.09
CA GLU A 168 -22.68 -9.45 5.54
C GLU A 168 -22.86 -10.90 6.02
N GLY A 169 -22.25 -11.23 7.15
CA GLY A 169 -22.32 -12.59 7.73
C GLY A 169 -21.37 -13.61 7.07
N THR A 170 -20.54 -13.20 6.10
CA THR A 170 -19.54 -14.06 5.49
C THR A 170 -18.12 -13.71 5.98
N VAL A 171 -17.13 -14.53 5.57
CA VAL A 171 -15.71 -14.27 5.89
C VAL A 171 -15.27 -12.99 5.21
N GLU A 172 -14.58 -12.10 5.96
CA GLU A 172 -14.08 -10.82 5.48
C GLU A 172 -12.62 -10.94 5.02
N PRO A 173 -12.24 -10.37 3.85
CA PRO A 173 -10.84 -10.23 3.49
C PRO A 173 -10.13 -9.32 4.51
N HIS A 174 -8.97 -9.74 4.99
CA HIS A 174 -8.26 -9.04 6.05
C HIS A 174 -6.75 -9.19 5.95
N SER A 175 -6.05 -8.29 6.61
CA SER A 175 -4.61 -8.39 6.87
C SER A 175 -4.29 -7.72 8.20
N SER A 176 -3.01 -7.60 8.53
CA SER A 176 -2.53 -6.82 9.66
C SER A 176 -1.51 -5.78 9.22
N PRO A 177 -1.28 -4.70 10.00
CA PRO A 177 -0.23 -3.74 9.69
C PRO A 177 1.14 -4.39 9.47
N ALA A 178 1.51 -5.37 10.31
CA ALA A 178 2.80 -6.08 10.18
C ALA A 178 2.88 -6.91 8.89
N ASP A 179 1.80 -7.59 8.51
CA ASP A 179 1.78 -8.40 7.30
C ASP A 179 1.87 -7.51 6.05
N LEU A 180 1.14 -6.38 6.03
CA LEU A 180 1.24 -5.42 4.92
C LEU A 180 2.63 -4.79 4.83
N ALA A 181 3.28 -4.51 5.95
CA ALA A 181 4.67 -4.04 5.95
C ALA A 181 5.63 -5.09 5.35
N ARG A 182 5.42 -6.42 5.62
CA ARG A 182 6.17 -7.50 4.96
C ARG A 182 5.98 -7.50 3.44
N LEU A 183 4.74 -7.35 2.99
CA LEU A 183 4.41 -7.29 1.56
C LEU A 183 5.10 -6.11 0.87
N VAL A 184 5.06 -4.92 1.49
CA VAL A 184 5.71 -3.73 0.94
C VAL A 184 7.23 -3.87 0.93
N ARG A 185 7.84 -4.39 2.00
CA ARG A 185 9.28 -4.69 2.02
C ARG A 185 9.68 -5.64 0.89
N TYR A 186 8.88 -6.67 0.66
CA TYR A 186 9.09 -7.57 -0.49
C TYR A 186 9.04 -6.80 -1.80
N GLY A 187 8.01 -5.96 -2.01
CA GLY A 187 7.86 -5.16 -3.21
C GLY A 187 9.02 -4.18 -3.46
N TYR A 188 9.58 -3.60 -2.41
CA TYR A 188 10.74 -2.71 -2.52
C TYR A 188 12.07 -3.44 -2.63
N SER A 189 12.14 -4.73 -2.32
CA SER A 189 13.31 -5.59 -2.60
C SER A 189 13.35 -6.10 -4.05
N LYS A 190 12.22 -6.00 -4.76
CA LYS A 190 12.07 -6.37 -6.17
C LYS A 190 12.08 -5.12 -7.05
N SER A 191 12.51 -5.29 -8.29
CA SER A 191 12.43 -4.21 -9.27
C SER A 191 10.98 -4.03 -9.72
N GLY A 192 10.44 -2.81 -9.61
CA GLY A 192 9.22 -2.44 -10.29
C GLY A 192 8.12 -1.80 -9.46
N LEU A 193 7.83 -2.22 -8.23
CA LEU A 193 6.74 -1.64 -7.44
C LEU A 193 6.90 -0.12 -7.26
N SER A 194 8.09 0.33 -6.82
CA SER A 194 8.37 1.75 -6.59
C SER A 194 8.14 2.61 -7.84
N PHE A 195 8.45 2.06 -9.01
CA PHE A 195 8.26 2.75 -10.30
C PHE A 195 6.78 3.08 -10.57
N TYR A 196 5.86 2.18 -10.19
CA TYR A 196 4.42 2.44 -10.35
C TYR A 196 3.90 3.40 -9.28
N VAL A 197 4.15 3.11 -8.02
CA VAL A 197 3.46 3.78 -6.91
C VAL A 197 3.96 5.20 -6.61
N SER A 198 5.13 5.57 -7.13
CA SER A 198 5.71 6.91 -6.91
C SER A 198 5.19 7.99 -7.90
N GLN A 199 4.44 7.60 -8.94
CA GLN A 199 3.97 8.55 -9.93
C GLN A 199 2.70 9.27 -9.46
N THR A 200 2.66 10.58 -9.61
CA THR A 200 1.48 11.41 -9.30
C THR A 200 0.40 11.27 -10.35
N SER A 201 0.78 11.12 -11.62
CA SER A 201 -0.13 10.85 -12.73
C SER A 201 0.53 10.00 -13.81
N ARG A 202 -0.28 9.40 -14.67
CA ARG A 202 0.17 8.60 -15.80
C ARG A 202 -0.86 8.59 -16.91
N LEU A 203 -0.41 8.83 -18.16
CA LEU A 203 -1.23 8.59 -19.33
C LEU A 203 -1.19 7.11 -19.70
N ILE A 204 -2.37 6.49 -19.84
CA ILE A 204 -2.53 5.11 -20.29
C ILE A 204 -3.35 5.06 -21.59
N HIS A 205 -3.33 3.92 -22.27
CA HIS A 205 -4.05 3.72 -23.51
C HIS A 205 -5.07 2.59 -23.37
N VAL A 206 -6.31 2.86 -23.82
CA VAL A 206 -7.43 1.92 -23.84
C VAL A 206 -7.90 1.75 -25.27
N GLN A 207 -7.85 0.56 -25.81
CA GLN A 207 -8.45 0.25 -27.10
C GLN A 207 -9.91 -0.15 -26.86
N ARG A 208 -10.83 0.63 -27.40
CA ARG A 208 -12.29 0.40 -27.36
C ARG A 208 -12.82 0.23 -28.77
N GLY A 209 -13.05 -1.03 -29.18
CA GLY A 209 -13.37 -1.35 -30.58
C GLY A 209 -12.27 -0.87 -31.53
N ALA A 210 -12.60 0.00 -32.47
CA ALA A 210 -11.64 0.59 -33.43
C ALA A 210 -10.95 1.88 -32.88
N SER A 211 -11.31 2.37 -31.69
CA SER A 211 -10.83 3.63 -31.15
C SER A 211 -9.72 3.41 -30.12
N ASN A 212 -8.66 4.22 -30.19
CA ASN A 212 -7.66 4.33 -29.14
C ASN A 212 -7.95 5.55 -28.27
N LEU A 213 -8.23 5.31 -27.00
CA LEU A 213 -8.50 6.34 -26.01
C LEU A 213 -7.23 6.56 -25.18
N SER A 214 -6.91 7.81 -24.87
CA SER A 214 -5.88 8.17 -23.90
C SER A 214 -6.56 8.65 -22.63
N VAL A 215 -6.23 8.03 -21.48
CA VAL A 215 -6.81 8.34 -20.17
C VAL A 215 -5.69 8.75 -19.24
N GLU A 216 -5.79 9.93 -18.65
CA GLU A 216 -4.86 10.35 -17.61
C GLU A 216 -5.31 9.83 -16.25
N LEU A 217 -4.44 9.05 -15.61
CA LEU A 217 -4.62 8.55 -14.25
C LEU A 217 -4.02 9.55 -13.27
N HIS A 218 -4.68 9.71 -12.12
CA HIS A 218 -4.13 10.44 -10.98
C HIS A 218 -3.98 9.48 -9.79
N ASN A 219 -2.86 9.63 -9.07
CA ASN A 219 -2.62 8.82 -7.89
C ASN A 219 -3.54 9.26 -6.75
N THR A 220 -4.22 8.30 -6.13
CA THR A 220 -5.08 8.53 -4.97
C THR A 220 -4.32 8.89 -3.70
N ASN A 221 -2.99 8.71 -3.68
CA ASN A 221 -2.13 9.16 -2.60
C ASN A 221 -1.75 10.63 -2.80
N THR A 222 -2.50 11.53 -2.18
CA THR A 222 -2.29 12.99 -2.26
C THR A 222 -1.07 13.48 -1.48
N LEU A 223 -0.43 12.60 -0.69
CA LEU A 223 0.77 12.93 0.10
C LEU A 223 2.08 12.75 -0.68
N LEU A 224 2.04 12.25 -1.93
CA LEU A 224 3.26 12.09 -2.73
C LEU A 224 4.05 13.39 -2.85
N GLY A 225 5.35 13.31 -2.59
CA GLY A 225 6.27 14.45 -2.57
C GLY A 225 6.34 15.19 -1.23
N THR A 226 5.30 15.13 -0.38
CA THR A 226 5.32 15.72 0.96
C THR A 226 6.21 14.89 1.88
N ASP A 227 7.11 15.52 2.64
CA ASP A 227 8.05 14.84 3.57
C ASP A 227 8.76 13.64 2.90
N LYS A 228 9.10 13.78 1.61
CA LYS A 228 9.73 12.76 0.76
C LYS A 228 8.95 11.44 0.67
N ILE A 229 7.63 11.50 0.82
CA ILE A 229 6.75 10.36 0.59
C ILE A 229 6.77 10.02 -0.91
N ASP A 230 7.06 8.75 -1.23
CA ASP A 230 7.22 8.24 -2.60
C ASP A 230 6.37 7.00 -2.92
N GLY A 231 5.40 6.71 -2.11
CA GLY A 231 4.45 5.60 -2.28
C GLY A 231 3.52 5.50 -1.08
N VAL A 232 2.60 4.53 -0.97
CA VAL A 232 2.46 3.32 -1.79
C VAL A 232 1.02 3.18 -2.29
N LYS A 233 0.03 3.10 -1.38
CA LYS A 233 -1.37 2.82 -1.74
C LYS A 233 -2.35 3.31 -0.69
N THR A 234 -3.51 3.78 -1.16
CA THR A 234 -4.66 4.13 -0.33
C THR A 234 -5.76 3.07 -0.44
N GLY A 235 -6.61 2.99 0.56
CA GLY A 235 -7.80 2.15 0.56
C GLY A 235 -8.91 2.77 1.40
N ARG A 236 -10.17 2.50 1.04
CA ARG A 236 -11.34 2.84 1.84
C ARG A 236 -12.51 1.95 1.45
N THR A 237 -13.17 1.39 2.45
CA THR A 237 -14.52 0.80 2.36
C THR A 237 -15.31 1.18 3.60
N SER A 238 -16.57 0.83 3.65
CA SER A 238 -17.40 1.12 4.84
C SER A 238 -16.92 0.38 6.09
N ARG A 239 -16.35 -0.83 5.93
CA ARG A 239 -15.84 -1.64 7.05
C ARG A 239 -14.37 -1.35 7.37
N ALA A 240 -13.57 -1.05 6.36
CA ALA A 240 -12.15 -0.80 6.57
C ALA A 240 -11.83 0.59 7.13
N GLY A 241 -12.75 1.56 6.99
CA GLY A 241 -12.41 2.96 7.26
C GLY A 241 -11.32 3.45 6.30
N ASP A 242 -10.59 4.47 6.70
CA ASP A 242 -9.45 4.98 5.95
C ASP A 242 -8.21 4.11 6.18
N CYS A 243 -7.61 3.65 5.08
CA CYS A 243 -6.38 2.87 5.08
C CYS A 243 -5.34 3.53 4.17
N ILE A 244 -4.08 3.52 4.59
CA ILE A 244 -2.97 3.98 3.76
C ILE A 244 -1.68 3.22 4.12
N ILE A 245 -0.90 2.96 3.09
CA ILE A 245 0.51 2.59 3.24
C ILE A 245 1.35 3.68 2.62
N LEU A 246 2.32 4.16 3.35
CA LEU A 246 3.28 5.17 2.92
C LEU A 246 4.70 4.64 3.01
N THR A 247 5.56 5.12 2.11
CA THR A 247 7.01 5.04 2.24
C THR A 247 7.60 6.42 2.09
N SER A 248 8.69 6.66 2.79
CA SER A 248 9.48 7.89 2.67
C SER A 248 10.96 7.52 2.70
N GLU A 249 11.75 8.11 1.80
CA GLU A 249 13.18 7.83 1.66
C GLU A 249 14.00 9.09 1.90
N HIS A 250 14.97 9.01 2.81
CA HIS A 250 15.98 10.04 3.02
C HIS A 250 17.29 9.67 2.27
N ALA A 251 18.16 10.66 2.09
CA ALA A 251 19.48 10.43 1.54
C ALA A 251 20.19 9.31 2.32
N PRO A 252 20.85 8.37 1.64
CA PRO A 252 21.55 7.27 2.30
C PRO A 252 22.69 7.80 3.17
N GLU A 253 23.02 7.07 4.23
CA GLU A 253 24.24 7.33 4.96
C GLU A 253 25.42 6.77 4.17
N VAL A 254 26.48 7.56 4.05
CA VAL A 254 27.71 7.21 3.36
C VAL A 254 28.85 7.28 4.34
N VAL A 255 29.56 6.15 4.52
CA VAL A 255 30.74 6.06 5.40
C VAL A 255 31.94 5.61 4.57
N HIS A 256 33.02 6.39 4.63
CA HIS A 256 34.29 6.06 3.99
C HIS A 256 35.23 5.37 4.99
N GLN A 257 35.71 4.18 4.64
CA GLN A 257 36.74 3.45 5.40
C GLN A 257 37.90 3.11 4.46
N GLY A 258 38.92 3.96 4.43
CA GLY A 258 39.97 3.89 3.44
C GLY A 258 39.40 4.10 2.03
N ASP A 259 39.69 3.17 1.11
CA ASP A 259 39.19 3.18 -0.27
C ASP A 259 37.79 2.59 -0.43
N THR A 260 37.19 2.08 0.66
CA THR A 260 35.86 1.47 0.63
C THR A 260 34.78 2.45 1.06
N VAL A 261 33.72 2.52 0.26
CA VAL A 261 32.53 3.34 0.55
C VAL A 261 31.37 2.43 0.95
N PHE A 262 30.87 2.60 2.16
CA PHE A 262 29.68 1.91 2.66
C PHE A 262 28.48 2.83 2.54
N THR A 263 27.40 2.32 1.94
CA THR A 263 26.14 3.07 1.76
C THR A 263 25.02 2.33 2.45
N THR A 264 24.32 3.01 3.38
CA THR A 264 23.14 2.47 4.07
C THR A 264 21.90 3.20 3.57
N PRO A 265 21.00 2.52 2.84
CA PRO A 265 19.72 3.09 2.45
C PRO A 265 18.87 3.47 3.67
N ARG A 266 18.12 4.56 3.57
CA ARG A 266 17.29 5.09 4.66
C ARG A 266 15.87 5.26 4.16
N ARG A 267 15.03 4.26 4.42
CA ARG A 267 13.61 4.24 4.04
C ARG A 267 12.77 3.70 5.18
N ILE A 268 11.68 4.38 5.50
CA ILE A 268 10.66 3.86 6.42
C ILE A 268 9.41 3.46 5.66
N ILE A 269 8.68 2.50 6.21
CA ILE A 269 7.35 2.07 5.80
C ILE A 269 6.39 2.39 6.94
N VAL A 270 5.27 3.01 6.60
CA VAL A 270 4.16 3.27 7.52
C VAL A 270 2.92 2.57 6.98
N VAL A 271 2.23 1.81 7.83
CA VAL A 271 0.92 1.25 7.54
C VAL A 271 -0.08 1.77 8.56
N LEU A 272 -1.22 2.25 8.08
CA LEU A 272 -2.35 2.72 8.88
C LEU A 272 -3.62 2.04 8.38
N LEU A 273 -4.36 1.41 9.28
CA LEU A 273 -5.62 0.72 9.03
C LEU A 273 -6.70 1.25 9.98
N GLY A 274 -7.92 1.38 9.48
CA GLY A 274 -9.07 1.80 10.29
C GLY A 274 -8.98 3.24 10.76
N GLY A 275 -8.37 4.13 9.97
CA GLY A 275 -8.29 5.55 10.28
C GLY A 275 -9.57 6.31 9.94
N THR A 276 -9.62 7.56 10.36
CA THR A 276 -10.69 8.51 10.04
C THR A 276 -10.24 9.62 9.08
N ASN A 277 -8.94 9.89 9.05
CA ASN A 277 -8.28 10.84 8.16
C ASN A 277 -6.87 10.33 7.83
N ARG A 278 -6.77 9.45 6.84
CA ARG A 278 -5.51 8.79 6.47
C ARG A 278 -4.42 9.77 6.04
N GLU A 279 -4.77 10.93 5.49
CA GLU A 279 -3.81 11.94 5.06
C GLU A 279 -3.14 12.60 6.27
N ALA A 280 -3.92 13.10 7.22
CA ALA A 280 -3.39 13.74 8.43
C ALA A 280 -2.67 12.74 9.34
N GLU A 281 -3.32 11.59 9.61
CA GLU A 281 -2.77 10.54 10.48
C GLU A 281 -1.50 9.91 9.86
N GLY A 282 -1.52 9.65 8.54
CA GLY A 282 -0.38 9.10 7.82
C GLY A 282 0.82 10.03 7.80
N LEU A 283 0.61 11.33 7.62
CA LEU A 283 1.68 12.34 7.64
C LEU A 283 2.30 12.46 9.05
N ASP A 284 1.48 12.42 10.10
CA ASP A 284 1.96 12.39 11.49
C ASP A 284 2.83 11.15 11.76
N LEU A 285 2.38 9.97 11.31
CA LEU A 285 3.15 8.73 11.43
C LEU A 285 4.48 8.78 10.69
N ILE A 286 4.56 9.39 9.50
CA ILE A 286 5.81 9.58 8.75
C ILE A 286 6.78 10.46 9.55
N ARG A 287 6.32 11.60 10.06
CA ARG A 287 7.16 12.54 10.85
C ARG A 287 7.68 11.89 12.12
N ARG A 288 6.79 11.23 12.85
CA ARG A 288 7.14 10.46 14.06
C ARG A 288 8.09 9.31 13.75
N GLY A 289 7.86 8.62 12.63
CA GLY A 289 8.69 7.52 12.17
C GLY A 289 10.13 7.94 11.91
N TRP A 290 10.35 9.09 11.29
CA TRP A 290 11.70 9.61 11.09
C TRP A 290 12.37 10.01 12.40
N GLY A 291 11.65 10.61 13.36
CA GLY A 291 12.20 10.86 14.70
C GLY A 291 12.66 9.57 15.39
N LEU A 292 11.82 8.54 15.36
CA LEU A 292 12.17 7.22 15.92
C LEU A 292 13.35 6.55 15.19
N TYR A 293 13.42 6.69 13.86
CA TYR A 293 14.54 6.18 13.06
C TYR A 293 15.85 6.85 13.44
N GLU A 294 15.89 8.20 13.54
CA GLU A 294 17.09 8.94 13.92
C GLU A 294 17.56 8.59 15.34
N ASP A 295 16.63 8.46 16.28
CA ASP A 295 16.95 8.02 17.65
C ASP A 295 17.53 6.61 17.70
N TRP A 296 17.01 5.69 16.89
CA TRP A 296 17.53 4.34 16.76
C TRP A 296 18.90 4.30 16.09
N ALA A 297 19.07 5.09 15.02
CA ALA A 297 20.33 5.20 14.30
C ALA A 297 21.44 5.80 15.17
N ALA A 298 21.14 6.87 15.94
CA ALA A 298 22.08 7.49 16.87
C ALA A 298 22.58 6.54 17.97
N LYS A 299 21.77 5.53 18.33
CA LYS A 299 22.15 4.46 19.28
C LYS A 299 22.92 3.30 18.62
N GLY A 300 23.36 3.45 17.37
CA GLY A 300 24.10 2.42 16.64
C GLY A 300 23.23 1.29 16.11
N ARG A 301 21.94 1.51 15.88
CA ARG A 301 20.97 0.54 15.34
C ARG A 301 20.94 -0.79 16.08
N PRO A 302 20.74 -0.82 17.41
CA PRO A 302 20.76 -2.06 18.16
C PRO A 302 19.68 -3.04 17.65
N ALA A 303 20.13 -4.26 17.30
CA ALA A 303 19.25 -5.35 16.92
C ALA A 303 18.59 -5.94 18.18
N LYS A 304 17.24 -6.03 18.18
CA LYS A 304 16.48 -6.81 19.18
C LYS A 304 15.56 -7.71 18.37
N ALA A 305 15.76 -9.03 18.46
CA ALA A 305 14.99 -10.03 17.71
C ALA A 305 13.47 -9.92 17.90
N SER A 306 13.02 -9.48 19.09
CA SER A 306 11.60 -9.30 19.40
C SER A 306 10.92 -8.12 18.67
N ASN A 307 11.68 -7.25 17.99
CA ASN A 307 11.18 -6.03 17.36
C ASN A 307 11.50 -6.01 15.85
N SER A 308 11.36 -7.12 15.16
CA SER A 308 11.48 -7.21 13.71
C SER A 308 10.30 -7.98 13.10
N LEU A 309 10.00 -7.67 11.85
CA LEU A 309 8.96 -8.34 11.06
C LEU A 309 9.25 -9.82 10.87
#